data_b95e403f198c2671a3748692d4a5be02
#
_entry.id   b95e403f198c2671a3748692d4a5be02
#
_cell.length_a   1.000
_cell.length_b   1.000
_cell.length_c   1.000
_cell.angle_alpha   90.00
_cell.angle_beta   90.00
_cell.angle_gamma   90.00
#
_symmetry.space_group_name_H-M   'P 1'
#
loop_
_entity.id
_entity.type
_entity.pdbx_description
1 polymer ?
#
loop_
_entity_poly.entity_id
_entity_poly.type
_entity_poly.pdbx_seq_one_letter_code
_entity_poly.pdbx_strand_id
1 'polypeptide(L)'
;YDGTGDKQEFTAFSKATYQVTNSLSFFGDLQMRVVNYKTAGLTSDKVNMVVDEQYAFFNPKFGASYTLNKGNQLYVSYGRASREPRRSDFEQGVFTPEILDDYEIGWRFAGENITLSTNLYYMDYKDQLVLTGQLDDSGGFIRETSGNSYRAGLEVDADFRVSKQLHVRPNIALSSNKNKEFITSTDGQLVNLGTTNISFSPSFIAGNSIEYSPTENFQVALLSKYVGQQYMGNIDSQTSKLDAYFLNDFSINYTIRKLSFAKSLVLQGLVNNIFDVKYISNGYFFTYDDDFSSPGTITTIEGAGFYPQAGINFLVGATLTF
;
A
#
# COMPACT_ATOMS: atom_id res chain seq x y z
N TYR A 1 22.66 -8.37 17.97
CA TYR A 1 21.23 -8.22 18.31
C TYR A 1 20.91 -9.22 19.41
N ASP A 2 20.66 -8.74 20.61
CA ASP A 2 20.29 -9.59 21.76
C ASP A 2 19.03 -8.99 22.38
N GLY A 3 17.90 -9.65 22.17
CA GLY A 3 16.62 -9.15 22.66
C GLY A 3 15.57 -10.23 22.75
N THR A 4 14.67 -10.05 23.70
CA THR A 4 13.50 -10.91 23.93
C THR A 4 12.22 -10.17 23.59
N GLY A 5 11.20 -10.88 23.15
CA GLY A 5 9.86 -10.35 22.93
C GLY A 5 8.81 -11.38 23.36
N ASP A 6 7.85 -10.92 24.14
CA ASP A 6 6.64 -11.67 24.51
C ASP A 6 5.44 -10.80 24.16
N LYS A 7 4.60 -11.32 23.27
CA LYS A 7 3.37 -10.65 22.85
C LYS A 7 2.21 -11.60 23.03
N GLN A 8 1.27 -11.21 23.87
CA GLN A 8 0.03 -11.94 24.11
C GLN A 8 -1.14 -11.12 23.61
N GLU A 9 -2.02 -11.75 22.87
CA GLU A 9 -3.17 -11.09 22.28
C GLU A 9 -4.45 -11.88 22.57
N PHE A 10 -5.46 -11.15 23.03
CA PHE A 10 -6.83 -11.66 23.12
C PHE A 10 -7.74 -10.85 22.21
N THR A 11 -8.45 -11.55 21.32
CA THR A 11 -9.40 -10.93 20.40
C THR A 11 -10.77 -11.60 20.52
N ALA A 12 -11.81 -10.78 20.70
CA ALA A 12 -13.19 -11.20 20.61
C ALA A 12 -13.90 -10.39 19.52
N PHE A 13 -14.72 -11.04 18.70
CA PHE A 13 -15.48 -10.37 17.66
C PHE A 13 -16.87 -10.94 17.50
N SER A 14 -17.79 -10.10 16.99
CA SER A 14 -19.13 -10.49 16.60
C SER A 14 -19.49 -9.81 15.29
N LYS A 15 -20.00 -10.57 14.34
CA LYS A 15 -20.43 -10.07 13.04
C LYS A 15 -21.87 -10.46 12.76
N ALA A 16 -22.66 -9.51 12.28
CA ALA A 16 -24.05 -9.75 11.85
C ALA A 16 -24.29 -9.08 10.49
N THR A 17 -25.11 -9.73 9.68
CA THR A 17 -25.67 -9.16 8.45
C THR A 17 -27.18 -9.32 8.53
N TYR A 18 -27.91 -8.24 8.27
CA TYR A 18 -29.36 -8.21 8.33
C TYR A 18 -29.95 -7.71 7.01
N GLN A 19 -30.74 -8.58 6.38
CA GLN A 19 -31.45 -8.26 5.14
C GLN A 19 -32.80 -7.62 5.52
N VAL A 20 -32.90 -6.29 5.31
CA VAL A 20 -34.14 -5.54 5.65
C VAL A 20 -35.21 -5.72 4.58
N THR A 21 -34.80 -5.69 3.31
CA THR A 21 -35.62 -5.93 2.14
C THR A 21 -34.83 -6.76 1.11
N ASN A 22 -35.45 -7.15 0.02
CA ASN A 22 -34.77 -7.85 -1.07
C ASN A 22 -33.62 -6.99 -1.69
N SER A 23 -33.64 -5.66 -1.47
CA SER A 23 -32.69 -4.72 -2.04
C SER A 23 -31.76 -4.08 -1.01
N LEU A 24 -32.10 -4.07 0.28
CA LEU A 24 -31.36 -3.37 1.33
C LEU A 24 -30.86 -4.34 2.38
N SER A 25 -29.56 -4.33 2.61
CA SER A 25 -28.91 -5.07 3.69
C SER A 25 -27.99 -4.17 4.51
N PHE A 26 -27.88 -4.47 5.80
CA PHE A 26 -26.90 -3.87 6.72
C PHE A 26 -25.94 -4.93 7.22
N PHE A 27 -24.74 -4.53 7.51
CA PHE A 27 -23.80 -5.35 8.28
C PHE A 27 -23.25 -4.56 9.46
N GLY A 28 -22.90 -5.27 10.52
CA GLY A 28 -22.16 -4.76 11.66
C GLY A 28 -21.13 -5.79 12.10
N ASP A 29 -19.95 -5.32 12.44
CA ASP A 29 -18.84 -6.10 12.97
C ASP A 29 -18.25 -5.32 14.15
N LEU A 30 -18.18 -5.97 15.30
CA LEU A 30 -17.62 -5.40 16.53
C LEU A 30 -16.44 -6.26 16.95
N GLN A 31 -15.28 -5.65 17.06
CA GLN A 31 -14.07 -6.33 17.52
C GLN A 31 -13.50 -5.62 18.75
N MET A 32 -13.19 -6.40 19.77
CA MET A 32 -12.37 -5.98 20.90
C MET A 32 -11.05 -6.74 20.84
N ARG A 33 -9.95 -6.04 21.07
CA ARG A 33 -8.60 -6.60 21.00
C ARG A 33 -7.78 -6.04 22.17
N VAL A 34 -7.18 -6.92 22.96
CA VAL A 34 -6.27 -6.56 24.05
C VAL A 34 -4.91 -7.17 23.75
N VAL A 35 -3.89 -6.35 23.79
CA VAL A 35 -2.50 -6.73 23.47
C VAL A 35 -1.62 -6.40 24.68
N ASN A 36 -0.94 -7.38 25.22
CA ASN A 36 0.16 -7.20 26.18
C ASN A 36 1.46 -7.41 25.41
N TYR A 37 2.34 -6.42 25.43
CA TYR A 37 3.59 -6.49 24.68
C TYR A 37 4.77 -6.13 25.58
N LYS A 38 5.63 -7.14 25.80
CA LYS A 38 6.88 -7.00 26.56
C LYS A 38 8.05 -7.26 25.63
N THR A 39 9.02 -6.37 25.65
CA THR A 39 10.27 -6.58 24.92
C THR A 39 11.43 -5.94 25.66
N ALA A 40 12.56 -6.62 25.68
CA ALA A 40 13.77 -6.15 26.36
C ALA A 40 15.01 -6.54 25.56
N GLY A 41 16.12 -5.87 25.81
CA GLY A 41 17.43 -6.15 25.23
C GLY A 41 18.02 -4.94 24.52
N LEU A 42 19.09 -5.15 23.77
CA LEU A 42 19.80 -4.08 23.09
C LEU A 42 19.08 -3.67 21.79
N THR A 43 18.98 -2.37 21.56
CA THR A 43 18.59 -1.79 20.27
C THR A 43 19.69 -1.99 19.22
N SER A 44 19.46 -1.56 17.96
CA SER A 44 20.50 -1.48 16.93
C SER A 44 21.71 -0.64 17.38
N ASP A 45 21.46 0.45 18.10
CA ASP A 45 22.49 1.38 18.63
C ASP A 45 23.12 0.91 19.96
N LYS A 46 22.86 -0.35 20.36
CA LYS A 46 23.37 -0.98 21.59
C LYS A 46 22.88 -0.29 22.88
N VAL A 47 21.77 0.41 22.83
CA VAL A 47 21.10 0.99 23.98
C VAL A 47 20.17 -0.06 24.59
N ASN A 48 20.17 -0.19 25.93
CA ASN A 48 19.27 -1.13 26.60
C ASN A 48 17.84 -0.59 26.58
N MET A 49 16.92 -1.37 26.05
CA MET A 49 15.49 -1.05 25.98
C MET A 49 14.70 -2.05 26.83
N VAL A 50 13.74 -1.55 27.57
CA VAL A 50 12.74 -2.36 28.29
C VAL A 50 11.37 -1.73 28.06
N VAL A 51 10.45 -2.52 27.50
CA VAL A 51 9.08 -2.13 27.21
C VAL A 51 8.13 -3.13 27.86
N ASP A 52 7.10 -2.64 28.55
CA ASP A 52 5.99 -3.42 29.11
C ASP A 52 4.71 -2.60 28.92
N GLU A 53 4.04 -2.82 27.78
CA GLU A 53 2.90 -2.02 27.36
C GLU A 53 1.64 -2.87 27.17
N GLN A 54 0.49 -2.27 27.46
CA GLN A 54 -0.82 -2.87 27.25
C GLN A 54 -1.68 -1.94 26.40
N TYR A 55 -2.26 -2.51 25.35
CA TYR A 55 -3.18 -1.81 24.44
C TYR A 55 -4.53 -2.49 24.47
N ALA A 56 -5.61 -1.70 24.51
CA ALA A 56 -6.98 -2.17 24.37
C ALA A 56 -7.66 -1.40 23.24
N PHE A 57 -8.16 -2.12 22.24
CA PHE A 57 -8.77 -1.55 21.05
C PHE A 57 -10.21 -1.99 20.91
N PHE A 58 -11.05 -1.04 20.48
CA PHE A 58 -12.39 -1.31 20.01
C PHE A 58 -12.50 -0.87 18.56
N ASN A 59 -12.69 -1.83 17.65
CA ASN A 59 -12.69 -1.65 16.19
C ASN A 59 -14.07 -2.00 15.63
N PRO A 60 -15.05 -1.10 15.68
CA PRO A 60 -16.34 -1.29 15.06
C PRO A 60 -16.26 -1.12 13.55
N LYS A 61 -17.12 -1.88 12.80
CA LYS A 61 -17.38 -1.68 11.37
C LYS A 61 -18.86 -1.77 11.12
N PHE A 62 -19.38 -0.85 10.31
CA PHE A 62 -20.78 -0.84 9.91
C PHE A 62 -20.90 -0.51 8.44
N GLY A 63 -21.96 -0.99 7.82
CA GLY A 63 -22.24 -0.60 6.45
C GLY A 63 -23.62 -1.03 5.99
N ALA A 64 -23.98 -0.46 4.85
CA ALA A 64 -25.21 -0.78 4.15
C ALA A 64 -24.91 -1.03 2.67
N SER A 65 -25.65 -1.93 2.07
CA SER A 65 -25.66 -2.10 0.62
C SER A 65 -27.09 -2.06 0.08
N TYR A 66 -27.25 -1.39 -1.06
CA TYR A 66 -28.53 -1.22 -1.72
C TYR A 66 -28.44 -1.66 -3.18
N THR A 67 -29.19 -2.68 -3.54
CA THR A 67 -29.34 -3.17 -4.91
C THR A 67 -30.38 -2.34 -5.63
N LEU A 68 -29.95 -1.47 -6.53
CA LEU A 68 -30.83 -0.61 -7.35
C LEU A 68 -31.65 -1.42 -8.35
N ASN A 69 -30.99 -2.37 -9.01
CA ASN A 69 -31.58 -3.31 -9.95
C ASN A 69 -30.59 -4.47 -10.19
N LYS A 70 -30.95 -5.43 -11.06
CA LYS A 70 -30.07 -6.54 -11.40
C LYS A 70 -28.75 -6.03 -11.97
N GLY A 71 -27.66 -6.28 -11.28
CA GLY A 71 -26.31 -5.88 -11.65
C GLY A 71 -25.85 -4.52 -11.13
N ASN A 72 -26.71 -3.73 -10.45
CA ASN A 72 -26.31 -2.43 -9.86
C ASN A 72 -26.45 -2.43 -8.35
N GLN A 73 -25.36 -2.15 -7.65
CA GLN A 73 -25.32 -2.09 -6.19
C GLN A 73 -24.55 -0.84 -5.73
N LEU A 74 -25.15 -0.11 -4.80
CA LEU A 74 -24.47 0.93 -4.03
C LEU A 74 -24.09 0.37 -2.66
N TYR A 75 -23.00 0.88 -2.07
CA TYR A 75 -22.65 0.60 -0.69
C TYR A 75 -22.08 1.82 -0.01
N VAL A 76 -22.20 1.83 1.31
CA VAL A 76 -21.53 2.76 2.20
C VAL A 76 -21.02 1.97 3.40
N SER A 77 -19.83 2.29 3.86
CA SER A 77 -19.23 1.66 5.02
C SER A 77 -18.41 2.65 5.87
N TYR A 78 -18.35 2.33 7.14
CA TYR A 78 -17.42 2.90 8.10
C TYR A 78 -16.71 1.77 8.84
N GLY A 79 -15.43 1.93 9.08
CA GLY A 79 -14.64 1.01 9.88
C GLY A 79 -13.56 1.70 10.67
N ARG A 80 -13.38 1.26 11.92
CA ARG A 80 -12.21 1.64 12.73
C ARG A 80 -11.22 0.50 12.76
N ALA A 81 -9.93 0.82 12.61
CA ALA A 81 -8.81 -0.08 12.84
C ALA A 81 -7.79 0.59 13.76
N SER A 82 -7.15 -0.21 14.61
CA SER A 82 -6.11 0.28 15.51
C SER A 82 -4.91 -0.67 15.48
N ARG A 83 -3.72 -0.10 15.60
CA ARG A 83 -2.46 -0.84 15.55
C ARG A 83 -1.51 -0.35 16.63
N GLU A 84 -1.01 -1.28 17.44
CA GLU A 84 0.07 -1.03 18.40
C GLU A 84 1.41 -0.86 17.68
N PRO A 85 2.38 -0.11 18.27
CA PRO A 85 3.74 -0.05 17.79
C PRO A 85 4.43 -1.42 17.80
N ARG A 86 5.42 -1.59 16.96
CA ARG A 86 6.31 -2.76 16.91
C ARG A 86 7.57 -2.48 17.73
N ARG A 87 8.40 -3.50 17.94
CA ARG A 87 9.70 -3.33 18.58
C ARG A 87 10.54 -2.22 17.95
N SER A 88 10.63 -2.19 16.62
CA SER A 88 11.37 -1.14 15.91
C SER A 88 10.80 0.27 16.10
N ASP A 89 9.49 0.40 16.33
CA ASP A 89 8.84 1.67 16.59
C ASP A 89 9.14 2.13 18.04
N PHE A 90 9.16 1.20 19.01
CA PHE A 90 9.62 1.47 20.38
C PHE A 90 11.10 1.91 20.44
N GLU A 91 11.96 1.34 19.61
CA GLU A 91 13.37 1.75 19.49
C GLU A 91 13.50 3.21 19.07
N GLN A 92 12.52 3.75 18.36
CA GLN A 92 12.42 5.17 17.97
C GLN A 92 11.59 6.01 18.98
N GLY A 93 11.25 5.46 20.14
CA GLY A 93 10.48 6.16 21.18
C GLY A 93 8.99 6.30 20.88
N VAL A 94 8.45 5.54 19.93
CA VAL A 94 7.02 5.57 19.58
C VAL A 94 6.26 4.53 20.41
N PHE A 95 5.40 5.01 21.31
CA PHE A 95 4.54 4.19 22.18
C PHE A 95 3.04 4.37 21.88
N THR A 96 2.69 5.42 21.14
CA THR A 96 1.30 5.73 20.82
C THR A 96 0.79 4.82 19.69
N PRO A 97 -0.39 4.19 19.84
CA PRO A 97 -0.97 3.37 18.80
C PRO A 97 -1.55 4.24 17.67
N GLU A 98 -1.47 3.74 16.46
CA GLU A 98 -2.14 4.31 15.30
C GLU A 98 -3.62 3.96 15.31
N ILE A 99 -4.49 4.93 15.01
CA ILE A 99 -5.93 4.76 14.85
C ILE A 99 -6.33 5.24 13.46
N LEU A 100 -7.11 4.44 12.77
CA LEU A 100 -7.70 4.74 11.47
C LEU A 100 -9.22 4.72 11.59
N ASP A 101 -9.87 5.79 11.16
CA ASP A 101 -11.30 5.84 10.84
C ASP A 101 -11.45 5.90 9.32
N ASP A 102 -12.07 4.88 8.73
CA ASP A 102 -12.23 4.70 7.29
C ASP A 102 -13.69 4.82 6.88
N TYR A 103 -13.96 5.70 5.93
CA TYR A 103 -15.28 5.98 5.37
C TYR A 103 -15.26 5.70 3.88
N GLU A 104 -16.17 4.84 3.41
CA GLU A 104 -16.25 4.47 2.01
C GLU A 104 -17.67 4.63 1.47
N ILE A 105 -17.75 5.01 0.21
CA ILE A 105 -18.97 4.91 -0.61
C ILE A 105 -18.60 4.39 -1.99
N GLY A 106 -19.32 3.41 -2.47
CA GLY A 106 -19.01 2.84 -3.77
C GLY A 106 -20.21 2.37 -4.55
N TRP A 107 -19.95 2.16 -5.83
CA TRP A 107 -20.90 1.63 -6.78
C TRP A 107 -20.27 0.45 -7.54
N ARG A 108 -21.02 -0.63 -7.64
CA ARG A 108 -20.68 -1.83 -8.40
C ARG A 108 -21.71 -2.05 -9.49
N PHE A 109 -21.23 -2.23 -10.69
CA PHE A 109 -22.03 -2.60 -11.85
C PHE A 109 -21.53 -3.92 -12.44
N ALA A 110 -22.44 -4.86 -12.67
CA ALA A 110 -22.17 -6.13 -13.32
C ALA A 110 -23.16 -6.34 -14.46
N GLY A 111 -22.73 -6.00 -15.68
CA GLY A 111 -23.44 -6.26 -16.93
C GLY A 111 -22.91 -7.53 -17.62
N GLU A 112 -23.44 -7.82 -18.79
CA GLU A 112 -23.06 -9.01 -19.58
C GLU A 112 -21.60 -8.97 -20.05
N ASN A 113 -21.14 -7.80 -20.53
CA ASN A 113 -19.82 -7.59 -21.11
C ASN A 113 -18.98 -6.57 -20.37
N ILE A 114 -19.50 -5.99 -19.28
CA ILE A 114 -18.83 -4.94 -18.52
C ILE A 114 -19.06 -5.17 -17.04
N THR A 115 -17.99 -5.19 -16.25
CA THR A 115 -18.09 -4.98 -14.81
C THR A 115 -17.35 -3.70 -14.46
N LEU A 116 -17.88 -2.95 -13.49
CA LEU A 116 -17.29 -1.71 -13.00
C LEU A 116 -17.42 -1.69 -11.48
N SER A 117 -16.33 -1.34 -10.81
CA SER A 117 -16.31 -1.07 -9.38
C SER A 117 -15.70 0.31 -9.15
N THR A 118 -16.39 1.13 -8.39
CA THR A 118 -15.88 2.43 -7.97
C THR A 118 -15.92 2.53 -6.46
N ASN A 119 -14.91 3.16 -5.87
CA ASN A 119 -14.82 3.42 -4.45
C ASN A 119 -14.31 4.83 -4.21
N LEU A 120 -15.09 5.65 -3.51
CA LEU A 120 -14.65 6.89 -2.90
C LEU A 120 -14.35 6.60 -1.44
N TYR A 121 -13.18 6.97 -0.96
CA TYR A 121 -12.77 6.73 0.42
C TYR A 121 -12.20 7.99 1.07
N TYR A 122 -12.34 8.04 2.39
CA TYR A 122 -11.68 9.00 3.26
C TYR A 122 -11.20 8.27 4.51
N MET A 123 -9.90 8.15 4.63
CA MET A 123 -9.19 7.54 5.76
C MET A 123 -8.62 8.63 6.64
N ASP A 124 -9.15 8.80 7.86
CA ASP A 124 -8.64 9.74 8.85
C ASP A 124 -7.76 9.00 9.85
N TYR A 125 -6.50 9.38 9.92
CA TYR A 125 -5.52 8.78 10.81
C TYR A 125 -5.21 9.69 11.98
N LYS A 126 -5.16 9.08 13.16
CA LYS A 126 -4.58 9.67 14.36
C LYS A 126 -3.30 8.91 14.69
N ASP A 127 -2.22 9.65 14.91
CA ASP A 127 -0.89 9.13 15.23
C ASP A 127 -0.41 8.09 14.19
N GLN A 128 -0.57 8.41 12.90
CA GLN A 128 -0.17 7.50 11.82
C GLN A 128 1.34 7.23 11.87
N LEU A 129 1.70 5.94 11.84
CA LEU A 129 3.08 5.50 11.71
C LEU A 129 3.51 5.53 10.23
N VAL A 130 4.21 6.59 9.86
CA VAL A 130 4.72 6.81 8.49
C VAL A 130 6.20 6.43 8.39
N LEU A 131 6.64 6.07 7.18
CA LEU A 131 8.05 5.90 6.90
C LEU A 131 8.74 7.26 6.88
N THR A 132 9.84 7.41 7.61
CA THR A 132 10.66 8.65 7.58
C THR A 132 11.42 8.80 6.27
N GLY A 133 11.63 7.70 5.56
CA GLY A 133 12.57 7.56 4.45
C GLY A 133 13.94 7.07 4.91
N GLN A 134 14.27 7.17 6.19
CA GLN A 134 15.54 6.75 6.77
C GLN A 134 15.61 5.23 6.95
N LEU A 135 16.85 4.73 7.02
CA LEU A 135 17.18 3.35 7.35
C LEU A 135 17.93 3.32 8.69
N ASP A 136 17.64 2.30 9.49
CA ASP A 136 18.45 1.97 10.66
C ASP A 136 19.81 1.35 10.25
N ASP A 137 20.70 1.11 11.22
CA ASP A 137 22.02 0.52 10.99
C ASP A 137 21.99 -0.90 10.39
N SER A 138 20.84 -1.56 10.45
CA SER A 138 20.61 -2.89 9.84
C SER A 138 20.00 -2.82 8.43
N GLY A 139 19.69 -1.62 7.93
CA GLY A 139 19.01 -1.37 6.65
C GLY A 139 17.47 -1.51 6.75
N GLY A 140 16.90 -1.57 7.96
CA GLY A 140 15.47 -1.55 8.20
C GLY A 140 14.88 -0.14 8.05
N PHE A 141 13.65 -0.05 7.56
CA PHE A 141 12.97 1.24 7.44
C PHE A 141 12.53 1.76 8.80
N ILE A 142 12.92 3.01 9.10
CA ILE A 142 12.49 3.74 10.30
C ILE A 142 11.10 4.33 10.08
N ARG A 143 10.27 4.30 11.14
CA ARG A 143 8.98 4.95 11.19
C ARG A 143 8.93 5.94 12.32
N GLU A 144 8.11 6.96 12.13
CA GLU A 144 7.77 7.94 13.15
C GLU A 144 6.27 8.21 13.16
N THR A 145 5.78 8.84 14.21
CA THR A 145 4.40 9.30 14.29
C THR A 145 4.27 10.65 13.58
N SER A 146 3.47 10.70 12.51
CA SER A 146 3.20 11.95 11.77
C SER A 146 2.09 12.81 12.41
N GLY A 147 1.57 12.39 13.56
CA GLY A 147 0.38 13.00 14.15
C GLY A 147 -0.88 12.69 13.31
N ASN A 148 -1.69 13.71 13.07
CA ASN A 148 -2.91 13.56 12.28
C ASN A 148 -2.60 13.62 10.78
N SER A 149 -3.17 12.68 10.03
CA SER A 149 -3.02 12.59 8.58
C SER A 149 -4.30 12.09 7.93
N TYR A 150 -4.39 12.17 6.61
CA TYR A 150 -5.51 11.58 5.88
C TYR A 150 -5.07 11.02 4.54
N ARG A 151 -5.87 10.08 4.05
CA ARG A 151 -5.86 9.60 2.67
C ARG A 151 -7.27 9.68 2.13
N ALA A 152 -7.46 10.37 1.01
CA ALA A 152 -8.76 10.48 0.37
C ALA A 152 -8.59 10.19 -1.12
N GLY A 153 -9.52 9.47 -1.73
CA GLY A 153 -9.35 9.13 -3.13
C GLY A 153 -10.55 8.49 -3.79
N LEU A 154 -10.39 8.31 -5.08
CA LEU A 154 -11.29 7.57 -5.97
C LEU A 154 -10.52 6.41 -6.58
N GLU A 155 -11.05 5.21 -6.44
CA GLU A 155 -10.59 4.01 -7.12
C GLU A 155 -11.64 3.56 -8.13
N VAL A 156 -11.19 3.15 -9.29
CA VAL A 156 -12.04 2.62 -10.37
C VAL A 156 -11.38 1.39 -10.95
N ASP A 157 -12.09 0.28 -10.94
CA ASP A 157 -11.71 -0.96 -11.61
C ASP A 157 -12.77 -1.32 -12.63
N ALA A 158 -12.36 -1.73 -13.82
CA ALA A 158 -13.28 -2.18 -14.85
C ALA A 158 -12.77 -3.47 -15.54
N ASP A 159 -13.69 -4.29 -16.01
CA ASP A 159 -13.44 -5.41 -16.92
C ASP A 159 -14.39 -5.27 -18.12
N PHE A 160 -13.81 -5.05 -19.29
CA PHE A 160 -14.51 -4.97 -20.57
C PHE A 160 -14.26 -6.23 -21.36
N ARG A 161 -15.28 -7.05 -21.53
CA ARG A 161 -15.28 -8.16 -22.50
C ARG A 161 -15.63 -7.61 -23.86
N VAL A 162 -14.62 -7.07 -24.60
CA VAL A 162 -14.79 -6.44 -25.91
C VAL A 162 -15.26 -7.47 -26.94
N SER A 163 -14.76 -8.71 -26.84
CA SER A 163 -15.21 -9.86 -27.61
C SER A 163 -15.00 -11.16 -26.81
N LYS A 164 -15.37 -12.30 -27.39
CA LYS A 164 -15.04 -13.61 -26.78
C LYS A 164 -13.54 -13.86 -26.64
N GLN A 165 -12.72 -13.11 -27.37
CA GLN A 165 -11.26 -13.30 -27.45
C GLN A 165 -10.49 -12.12 -26.82
N LEU A 166 -11.12 -10.96 -26.63
CA LEU A 166 -10.45 -9.75 -26.20
C LEU A 166 -11.08 -9.21 -24.89
N HIS A 167 -10.25 -9.14 -23.84
CA HIS A 167 -10.57 -8.52 -22.56
C HIS A 167 -9.64 -7.34 -22.28
N VAL A 168 -10.19 -6.28 -21.72
CA VAL A 168 -9.47 -5.07 -21.33
C VAL A 168 -9.84 -4.74 -19.89
N ARG A 169 -8.86 -4.67 -19.00
CA ARG A 169 -9.06 -4.46 -17.54
C ARG A 169 -8.26 -3.27 -17.05
N PRO A 170 -8.76 -2.04 -17.25
CA PRO A 170 -8.14 -0.86 -16.67
C PRO A 170 -8.47 -0.72 -15.18
N ASN A 171 -7.53 -0.16 -14.43
CA ASN A 171 -7.75 0.33 -13.07
C ASN A 171 -7.08 1.70 -12.89
N ILE A 172 -7.67 2.54 -12.04
CA ILE A 172 -7.18 3.89 -11.76
C ILE A 172 -7.38 4.17 -10.28
N ALA A 173 -6.37 4.75 -9.64
CA ALA A 173 -6.45 5.32 -8.31
C ALA A 173 -5.99 6.79 -8.37
N LEU A 174 -6.88 7.68 -7.95
CA LEU A 174 -6.61 9.09 -7.71
C LEU A 174 -6.69 9.35 -6.23
N SER A 175 -5.65 9.92 -5.62
CA SER A 175 -5.63 10.12 -4.17
C SER A 175 -4.93 11.39 -3.74
N SER A 176 -5.32 11.87 -2.57
CA SER A 176 -4.62 12.90 -1.79
C SER A 176 -4.20 12.28 -0.46
N ASN A 177 -2.90 12.21 -0.23
CA ASN A 177 -2.31 11.55 0.93
C ASN A 177 -1.47 12.57 1.68
N LYS A 178 -1.96 13.08 2.83
CA LYS A 178 -1.38 14.25 3.49
C LYS A 178 -1.23 14.06 5.00
N ASN A 179 -0.07 14.46 5.52
CA ASN A 179 0.08 14.84 6.92
C ASN A 179 -0.59 16.22 7.12
N LYS A 180 -1.29 16.43 8.24
CA LYS A 180 -2.04 17.71 8.47
C LYS A 180 -1.16 18.78 9.07
N GLU A 181 -0.31 18.42 10.03
CA GLU A 181 0.61 19.32 10.75
C GLU A 181 1.91 18.57 11.01
N PHE A 182 2.77 18.51 10.00
CA PHE A 182 4.03 17.76 10.09
C PHE A 182 5.10 18.62 10.78
N ILE A 183 5.64 18.13 11.89
CA ILE A 183 6.69 18.79 12.66
C ILE A 183 7.99 18.03 12.44
N THR A 184 9.06 18.72 12.10
CA THR A 184 10.40 18.17 11.90
C THR A 184 11.46 19.08 12.51
N SER A 185 12.65 18.56 12.75
CA SER A 185 13.81 19.39 13.07
C SER A 185 14.38 20.01 11.78
N THR A 186 14.62 21.30 11.82
CA THR A 186 15.33 22.03 10.76
C THR A 186 16.24 23.05 11.44
N ASP A 187 17.55 22.99 11.13
CA ASP A 187 18.59 23.85 11.70
C ASP A 187 18.58 23.87 13.23
N GLY A 188 18.39 22.68 13.83
CA GLY A 188 18.34 22.47 15.27
C GLY A 188 17.06 22.97 15.95
N GLN A 189 16.03 23.34 15.19
CA GLN A 189 14.77 23.84 15.72
C GLN A 189 13.58 23.01 15.22
N LEU A 190 12.58 22.81 16.08
CA LEU A 190 11.33 22.17 15.65
C LEU A 190 10.50 23.16 14.82
N VAL A 191 10.23 22.80 13.58
CA VAL A 191 9.45 23.60 12.63
C VAL A 191 8.19 22.85 12.22
N ASN A 192 7.05 23.52 12.29
CA ASN A 192 5.81 22.98 11.71
C ASN A 192 5.74 23.36 10.24
N LEU A 193 5.84 22.35 9.37
CA LEU A 193 5.75 22.50 7.91
C LEU A 193 4.30 22.58 7.41
N GLY A 194 3.32 22.44 8.30
CA GLY A 194 1.90 22.39 7.93
C GLY A 194 1.54 21.09 7.19
N THR A 195 0.85 21.24 6.06
CA THR A 195 0.40 20.09 5.26
C THR A 195 1.48 19.63 4.30
N THR A 196 1.95 18.37 4.46
CA THR A 196 2.96 17.74 3.60
C THR A 196 2.44 16.45 2.96
N ASN A 197 3.13 15.92 1.94
CA ASN A 197 2.80 14.62 1.38
C ASN A 197 3.28 13.49 2.30
N ILE A 198 2.49 12.43 2.40
CA ILE A 198 2.92 11.20 3.07
C ILE A 198 3.94 10.49 2.17
N SER A 199 5.03 10.01 2.77
CA SER A 199 6.08 9.28 2.06
C SER A 199 5.52 8.08 1.27
N PHE A 200 6.13 7.78 0.12
CA PHE A 200 5.78 6.67 -0.78
C PHE A 200 4.29 6.58 -1.12
N SER A 201 3.64 7.73 -1.31
CA SER A 201 2.20 7.82 -1.55
C SER A 201 1.88 8.67 -2.78
N PRO A 202 2.03 8.12 -4.01
CA PRO A 202 1.74 8.86 -5.23
C PRO A 202 0.26 9.21 -5.32
N SER A 203 -0.05 10.37 -5.89
CA SER A 203 -1.44 10.84 -6.05
C SER A 203 -2.17 10.20 -7.22
N PHE A 204 -1.46 9.56 -8.14
CA PHE A 204 -2.04 8.91 -9.31
C PHE A 204 -1.33 7.60 -9.63
N ILE A 205 -2.10 6.52 -9.69
CA ILE A 205 -1.68 5.21 -10.17
C ILE A 205 -2.69 4.74 -11.20
N ALA A 206 -2.24 4.18 -12.31
CA ALA A 206 -3.08 3.54 -13.29
C ALA A 206 -2.47 2.21 -13.76
N GLY A 207 -3.31 1.26 -14.03
CA GLY A 207 -2.94 -0.03 -14.59
C GLY A 207 -3.89 -0.44 -15.70
N ASN A 208 -3.46 -1.32 -16.58
CA ASN A 208 -4.32 -1.93 -17.58
C ASN A 208 -3.77 -3.31 -17.96
N SER A 209 -4.68 -4.26 -18.17
CA SER A 209 -4.36 -5.55 -18.79
C SER A 209 -5.19 -5.69 -20.07
N ILE A 210 -4.53 -5.87 -21.20
CA ILE A 210 -5.17 -6.19 -22.49
C ILE A 210 -4.82 -7.65 -22.80
N GLU A 211 -5.82 -8.54 -22.72
CA GLU A 211 -5.67 -9.96 -22.96
C GLU A 211 -6.34 -10.36 -24.26
N TYR A 212 -5.60 -11.00 -25.16
CA TYR A 212 -6.12 -11.52 -26.40
C TYR A 212 -5.88 -13.02 -26.53
N SER A 213 -6.98 -13.78 -26.62
CA SER A 213 -7.00 -15.24 -26.71
C SER A 213 -7.68 -15.66 -28.03
N PRO A 214 -6.95 -15.64 -29.18
CA PRO A 214 -7.54 -16.00 -30.47
C PRO A 214 -8.02 -17.44 -30.53
N THR A 215 -7.42 -18.32 -29.72
CA THR A 215 -7.85 -19.72 -29.54
C THR A 215 -7.82 -20.10 -28.07
N GLU A 216 -8.44 -21.22 -27.71
CA GLU A 216 -8.42 -21.75 -26.33
C GLU A 216 -7.01 -22.16 -25.84
N ASN A 217 -6.06 -22.28 -26.76
CA ASN A 217 -4.72 -22.74 -26.46
C ASN A 217 -3.65 -21.65 -26.51
N PHE A 218 -3.99 -20.45 -26.99
CA PHE A 218 -3.05 -19.35 -27.18
C PHE A 218 -3.57 -18.07 -26.59
N GLN A 219 -2.78 -17.42 -25.73
CA GLN A 219 -3.08 -16.15 -25.11
C GLN A 219 -1.85 -15.25 -25.14
N VAL A 220 -2.06 -13.99 -25.41
CA VAL A 220 -1.10 -12.93 -25.20
C VAL A 220 -1.71 -11.86 -24.30
N ALA A 221 -0.89 -11.18 -23.50
CA ALA A 221 -1.33 -10.06 -22.71
C ALA A 221 -0.29 -8.94 -22.72
N LEU A 222 -0.79 -7.72 -22.78
CA LEU A 222 -0.02 -6.50 -22.53
C LEU A 222 -0.48 -5.92 -21.19
N LEU A 223 0.46 -5.82 -20.25
CA LEU A 223 0.27 -5.25 -18.91
C LEU A 223 0.91 -3.88 -18.90
N SER A 224 0.15 -2.86 -18.57
CA SER A 224 0.64 -1.47 -18.51
C SER A 224 0.48 -0.94 -17.10
N LYS A 225 1.48 -0.22 -16.58
CA LYS A 225 1.45 0.40 -15.25
C LYS A 225 2.04 1.79 -15.28
N TYR A 226 1.30 2.76 -14.80
CA TYR A 226 1.76 4.12 -14.54
C TYR A 226 1.76 4.37 -13.04
N VAL A 227 2.83 4.94 -12.52
CA VAL A 227 2.94 5.44 -11.15
C VAL A 227 3.37 6.89 -11.20
N GLY A 228 2.58 7.75 -10.57
CA GLY A 228 2.88 9.18 -10.46
C GLY A 228 4.11 9.48 -9.60
N GLN A 229 4.57 10.69 -9.62
CA GLN A 229 5.67 11.14 -8.74
C GLN A 229 5.28 10.99 -7.28
N GLN A 230 6.29 10.76 -6.41
CA GLN A 230 6.13 10.61 -4.98
C GLN A 230 7.40 11.06 -4.25
N TYR A 231 7.31 11.19 -2.94
CA TYR A 231 8.44 11.55 -2.10
C TYR A 231 8.84 10.36 -1.22
N MET A 232 10.12 10.19 -0.94
CA MET A 232 10.63 9.15 -0.03
C MET A 232 10.48 9.57 1.44
N GLY A 233 10.49 10.89 1.73
CA GLY A 233 10.27 11.47 3.06
C GLY A 233 8.96 12.23 3.16
N ASN A 234 8.69 12.81 4.33
CA ASN A 234 7.44 13.53 4.64
C ASN A 234 7.57 15.06 4.62
N ILE A 235 8.69 15.62 4.15
CA ILE A 235 8.98 17.05 4.15
C ILE A 235 8.89 17.72 2.77
N ASP A 236 8.38 17.02 1.76
CA ASP A 236 8.22 17.49 0.38
C ASP A 236 9.53 18.00 -0.27
N SER A 237 10.69 17.50 0.17
CA SER A 237 11.99 17.86 -0.37
C SER A 237 12.18 17.34 -1.80
N GLN A 238 12.80 18.17 -2.66
CA GLN A 238 13.15 17.76 -4.01
C GLN A 238 14.24 16.66 -4.02
N THR A 239 15.11 16.61 -3.01
CA THR A 239 16.09 15.55 -2.81
C THR A 239 15.46 14.18 -2.59
N SER A 240 14.28 14.15 -1.96
CA SER A 240 13.51 12.92 -1.66
C SER A 240 12.55 12.48 -2.78
N LYS A 241 12.50 13.22 -3.90
CA LYS A 241 11.53 13.00 -4.94
C LYS A 241 11.87 11.81 -5.84
N LEU A 242 10.89 10.96 -6.10
CA LEU A 242 10.92 9.93 -7.12
C LEU A 242 10.03 10.36 -8.30
N ASP A 243 10.59 10.32 -9.50
CA ASP A 243 9.88 10.70 -10.71
C ASP A 243 8.82 9.65 -11.10
N ALA A 244 7.79 10.11 -11.84
CA ALA A 244 6.79 9.23 -12.39
C ALA A 244 7.37 8.30 -13.45
N TYR A 245 6.80 7.10 -13.59
CA TYR A 245 7.20 6.15 -14.61
C TYR A 245 6.02 5.40 -15.22
N PHE A 246 6.21 4.93 -16.45
CA PHE A 246 5.24 4.11 -17.18
C PHE A 246 5.94 2.87 -17.73
N LEU A 247 5.43 1.70 -17.39
CA LEU A 247 5.98 0.40 -17.75
C LEU A 247 4.99 -0.40 -18.56
N ASN A 248 5.52 -1.26 -19.42
CA ASN A 248 4.73 -2.23 -20.15
C ASN A 248 5.45 -3.57 -20.13
N ASP A 249 4.70 -4.62 -19.76
CA ASP A 249 5.15 -6.01 -19.78
C ASP A 249 4.32 -6.78 -20.80
N PHE A 250 4.94 -7.72 -21.49
CA PHE A 250 4.27 -8.57 -22.47
C PHE A 250 4.38 -10.03 -22.07
N SER A 251 3.25 -10.72 -22.03
CA SER A 251 3.22 -12.15 -21.75
C SER A 251 2.60 -12.94 -22.89
N ILE A 252 3.07 -14.18 -23.03
CA ILE A 252 2.57 -15.16 -24.00
C ILE A 252 2.40 -16.51 -23.30
N ASN A 253 1.28 -17.17 -23.53
CA ASN A 253 0.98 -18.49 -23.03
C ASN A 253 0.51 -19.37 -24.18
N TYR A 254 1.08 -20.58 -24.30
CA TYR A 254 0.67 -21.55 -25.28
C TYR A 254 0.51 -22.96 -24.66
N THR A 255 -0.68 -23.53 -24.76
CA THR A 255 -1.03 -24.82 -24.19
C THR A 255 -1.09 -25.90 -25.29
N ILE A 256 -0.22 -26.87 -25.22
CA ILE A 256 -0.27 -28.06 -26.05
C ILE A 256 -1.01 -29.15 -25.28
N ARG A 257 -2.14 -29.61 -25.82
CA ARG A 257 -2.98 -30.66 -25.20
C ARG A 257 -2.82 -31.96 -25.92
N LYS A 258 -3.15 -33.08 -25.26
CA LYS A 258 -3.15 -34.43 -25.82
C LYS A 258 -1.78 -34.90 -26.31
N LEU A 259 -0.76 -34.74 -25.46
CA LEU A 259 0.53 -35.36 -25.68
C LEU A 259 0.45 -36.87 -25.41
N SER A 260 1.26 -37.67 -26.11
CA SER A 260 1.25 -39.12 -25.95
C SER A 260 1.67 -39.61 -24.55
N PHE A 261 2.39 -38.78 -23.82
CA PHE A 261 2.98 -39.10 -22.51
C PHE A 261 2.50 -38.13 -21.37
N ALA A 262 1.69 -37.13 -21.69
CA ALA A 262 1.22 -36.15 -20.71
C ALA A 262 -0.14 -35.54 -21.12
N LYS A 263 -0.89 -35.04 -20.17
CA LYS A 263 -2.18 -34.37 -20.44
C LYS A 263 -2.01 -33.03 -21.14
N SER A 264 -1.02 -32.24 -20.71
CA SER A 264 -0.74 -30.96 -21.34
C SER A 264 0.69 -30.49 -21.07
N LEU A 265 1.19 -29.65 -21.97
CA LEU A 265 2.38 -28.82 -21.79
C LEU A 265 2.00 -27.38 -22.00
N VAL A 266 2.20 -26.55 -20.98
CA VAL A 266 2.02 -25.09 -21.03
C VAL A 266 3.39 -24.46 -21.20
N LEU A 267 3.58 -23.71 -22.28
CA LEU A 267 4.75 -22.86 -22.51
C LEU A 267 4.40 -21.43 -22.17
N GLN A 268 5.25 -20.76 -21.40
CA GLN A 268 5.04 -19.40 -20.91
C GLN A 268 6.25 -18.54 -21.23
N GLY A 269 6.01 -17.33 -21.71
CA GLY A 269 7.03 -16.31 -21.89
C GLY A 269 6.56 -15.00 -21.28
N LEU A 270 7.47 -14.28 -20.66
CA LEU A 270 7.24 -12.95 -20.09
C LEU A 270 8.42 -12.07 -20.46
N VAL A 271 8.14 -10.91 -21.01
CA VAL A 271 9.12 -9.85 -21.26
C VAL A 271 8.69 -8.66 -20.40
N ASN A 272 9.46 -8.36 -19.36
CA ASN A 272 9.23 -7.22 -18.50
C ASN A 272 9.87 -5.98 -19.11
N ASN A 273 9.23 -4.83 -18.90
CA ASN A 273 9.72 -3.51 -19.31
C ASN A 273 10.14 -3.50 -20.80
N ILE A 274 9.21 -3.84 -21.69
CA ILE A 274 9.46 -4.05 -23.12
C ILE A 274 10.05 -2.84 -23.85
N PHE A 275 9.89 -1.63 -23.27
CA PHE A 275 10.43 -0.36 -23.82
C PHE A 275 11.75 0.05 -23.17
N ASP A 276 12.33 -0.79 -22.30
CA ASP A 276 13.60 -0.56 -21.57
C ASP A 276 13.64 0.79 -20.85
N VAL A 277 12.53 1.18 -20.24
CA VAL A 277 12.42 2.43 -19.47
C VAL A 277 13.37 2.38 -18.28
N LYS A 278 14.20 3.38 -18.12
CA LYS A 278 15.06 3.53 -16.93
C LYS A 278 14.26 4.27 -15.85
N TYR A 279 14.06 3.63 -14.71
CA TYR A 279 13.25 4.16 -13.63
C TYR A 279 13.75 3.76 -12.25
N ILE A 280 13.33 4.54 -11.27
CA ILE A 280 13.60 4.35 -9.85
C ILE A 280 12.25 4.28 -9.14
N SER A 281 11.93 3.14 -8.55
CA SER A 281 10.66 2.93 -7.85
C SER A 281 10.78 3.09 -6.33
N ASN A 282 11.99 3.07 -5.79
CA ASN A 282 12.27 3.10 -4.37
C ASN A 282 13.66 3.67 -4.08
N GLY A 283 13.89 4.05 -2.83
CA GLY A 283 15.14 4.56 -2.32
C GLY A 283 15.03 4.85 -0.84
N TYR A 284 15.97 5.61 -0.31
CA TYR A 284 15.93 6.13 1.04
C TYR A 284 16.29 7.61 1.06
N PHE A 285 15.80 8.30 2.07
CA PHE A 285 16.03 9.73 2.28
C PHE A 285 16.28 9.96 3.78
N PHE A 286 17.21 10.85 4.10
CA PHE A 286 17.52 11.21 5.47
C PHE A 286 17.89 12.69 5.59
N THR A 287 17.73 13.21 6.78
CA THR A 287 18.24 14.51 7.19
C THR A 287 19.11 14.34 8.43
N TYR A 288 20.11 15.20 8.60
CA TYR A 288 20.85 15.32 9.84
C TYR A 288 21.27 16.78 10.04
N ASP A 289 21.42 17.17 11.30
CA ASP A 289 21.88 18.50 11.66
C ASP A 289 23.42 18.50 11.75
N ASP A 290 24.06 19.27 10.88
CA ASP A 290 25.50 19.49 10.88
C ASP A 290 25.82 20.68 11.81
N ASP A 291 26.42 20.39 12.96
CA ASP A 291 26.85 21.34 13.97
C ASP A 291 28.37 21.48 14.07
N PHE A 292 29.12 20.78 13.20
CA PHE A 292 30.57 20.70 13.26
C PHE A 292 31.27 21.40 12.08
N SER A 293 30.65 21.52 10.90
CA SER A 293 31.27 22.16 9.72
C SER A 293 31.41 23.68 9.88
N SER A 294 30.50 24.33 10.61
CA SER A 294 30.51 25.75 10.87
C SER A 294 30.27 26.02 12.35
N PRO A 295 31.30 26.32 13.17
CA PRO A 295 31.16 26.50 14.60
C PRO A 295 30.07 27.52 14.98
N GLY A 296 29.11 27.11 15.80
CA GLY A 296 28.00 27.94 16.27
C GLY A 296 26.82 28.06 15.29
N THR A 297 26.85 27.32 14.16
CA THR A 297 25.74 27.27 13.21
C THR A 297 25.31 25.80 13.04
N ILE A 298 24.01 25.51 13.22
CA ILE A 298 23.46 24.20 12.88
C ILE A 298 22.79 24.33 11.51
N THR A 299 23.10 23.40 10.60
CA THR A 299 22.52 23.36 9.27
C THR A 299 21.98 21.98 8.99
N THR A 300 20.70 21.86 8.64
CA THR A 300 20.12 20.58 8.24
C THR A 300 20.57 20.19 6.83
N ILE A 301 21.23 19.06 6.73
CA ILE A 301 21.70 18.48 5.47
C ILE A 301 20.74 17.36 5.05
N GLU A 302 20.37 17.38 3.77
CA GLU A 302 19.56 16.34 3.14
C GLU A 302 20.43 15.37 2.34
N GLY A 303 20.12 14.09 2.42
CA GLY A 303 20.73 13.04 1.61
C GLY A 303 19.72 12.04 1.10
N ALA A 304 20.00 11.44 -0.06
CA ALA A 304 19.16 10.39 -0.64
C ALA A 304 19.98 9.32 -1.34
N GLY A 305 19.51 8.09 -1.32
CA GLY A 305 20.00 7.01 -2.14
C GLY A 305 18.85 6.37 -2.92
N PHE A 306 19.13 5.91 -4.13
CA PHE A 306 18.11 5.44 -5.06
C PHE A 306 18.38 3.99 -5.48
N TYR A 307 17.32 3.20 -5.62
CA TYR A 307 17.37 1.81 -6.08
C TYR A 307 16.87 1.71 -7.53
N PRO A 308 17.79 1.78 -8.53
CA PRO A 308 17.44 1.61 -9.93
C PRO A 308 16.81 0.24 -10.17
N GLN A 309 15.79 0.20 -10.98
CA GLN A 309 15.12 -1.04 -11.34
C GLN A 309 15.68 -1.63 -12.63
N ALA A 310 15.42 -2.94 -12.83
CA ALA A 310 15.86 -3.63 -14.03
C ALA A 310 15.27 -3.02 -15.31
N GLY A 311 16.08 -2.90 -16.34
CA GLY A 311 15.62 -2.63 -17.69
C GLY A 311 14.86 -3.83 -18.28
N ILE A 312 14.79 -3.91 -19.61
CA ILE A 312 14.17 -5.06 -20.27
C ILE A 312 14.79 -6.38 -19.82
N ASN A 313 13.95 -7.33 -19.44
CA ASN A 313 14.35 -8.67 -19.06
C ASN A 313 13.25 -9.66 -19.42
N PHE A 314 13.56 -10.97 -19.46
CA PHE A 314 12.60 -11.99 -19.86
C PHE A 314 12.69 -13.24 -18.99
N LEU A 315 11.56 -13.93 -18.91
CA LEU A 315 11.41 -15.22 -18.25
C LEU A 315 10.73 -16.18 -19.21
N VAL A 316 11.17 -17.45 -19.20
CA VAL A 316 10.55 -18.53 -19.97
C VAL A 316 10.27 -19.68 -19.03
N GLY A 317 9.08 -20.25 -19.13
CA GLY A 317 8.62 -21.36 -18.32
C GLY A 317 7.96 -22.45 -19.14
N ALA A 318 8.04 -23.69 -18.64
CA ALA A 318 7.32 -24.83 -19.17
C ALA A 318 6.72 -25.65 -18.02
N THR A 319 5.41 -25.94 -18.10
CA THR A 319 4.69 -26.75 -17.11
C THR A 319 4.11 -27.98 -17.79
N LEU A 320 4.56 -29.17 -17.38
CA LEU A 320 4.07 -30.45 -17.86
C LEU A 320 3.11 -31.06 -16.84
N THR A 321 1.91 -31.43 -17.30
CA THR A 321 0.88 -32.10 -16.47
C THR A 321 0.67 -33.54 -16.99
N PHE A 322 0.78 -34.50 -16.09
CA PHE A 322 0.57 -35.93 -16.37
C PHE A 322 -0.85 -36.40 -16.09
#